data_380455255de29dc91775fad70fcb0e6e
#
_entry.id   380455255de29dc91775fad70fcb0e6e
#
_cell.length_a   1.000
_cell.length_b   1.000
_cell.length_c   1.000
_cell.angle_alpha   90.00
_cell.angle_beta   90.00
_cell.angle_gamma   90.00
#
_symmetry.space_group_name_H-M   'P 1'
#
loop_
_entity.id
_entity.type
_entity.pdbx_description
1 polymer ?
#
loop_
_entity_poly.entity_id
_entity_poly.type
_entity_poly.pdbx_seq_one_letter_code
_entity_poly.pdbx_strand_id
1 'polypeptide(L)'
;FWTIGIGVKGTVSGNVPKSLFEFMKYGSGPDGTTYDIEKLHVYTDSYVDVSVGYSRPLNDRWTIGGKYKFLVGAGNADIHFTNLHAVMNGDSWRITSQGRMSASVQGLRPTLAADRNGREYIDGFDFRSPGVAGYGSAIDLGATYKILDNLTVSGAVIDLGFIRWSKHSTVNGAAQGEFDFAGFDLPIGNDRPDNPIGDQMDDLTDNLQELFHFSETPSQSRTTMLRSTINLGAEYAVARNRVSFGLLSSTRIYKPKAYTELTASVNYRPTDWFAATVSYSFIHSAFETFGFALNFSPSWINFFIGSDYM
;
A
#
# COMPACT_ATOMS: atom_id res chain seq x y z
N PHE A 1 18.65 -21.57 17.32
CA PHE A 1 18.43 -21.84 15.91
C PHE A 1 18.95 -20.71 15.06
N TRP A 2 19.66 -21.06 13.98
CA TRP A 2 20.05 -20.13 12.94
C TRP A 2 19.11 -20.31 11.75
N THR A 3 18.79 -19.19 11.09
CA THR A 3 18.00 -19.18 9.85
C THR A 3 18.71 -18.33 8.81
N ILE A 4 18.74 -18.81 7.57
CA ILE A 4 19.16 -18.05 6.42
C ILE A 4 18.00 -18.08 5.44
N GLY A 5 17.68 -16.96 4.83
CA GLY A 5 16.56 -16.87 3.90
C GLY A 5 16.81 -15.90 2.79
N ILE A 6 16.15 -16.17 1.67
CA ILE A 6 16.01 -15.25 0.54
C ILE A 6 14.53 -15.09 0.29
N GLY A 7 14.08 -13.87 0.19
CA GLY A 7 12.68 -13.54 -0.06
C GLY A 7 12.53 -12.52 -1.19
N VAL A 8 11.40 -12.58 -1.88
CA VAL A 8 10.97 -11.54 -2.83
C VAL A 8 9.67 -10.97 -2.31
N LYS A 9 9.62 -9.66 -2.17
CA LYS A 9 8.42 -8.95 -1.70
C LYS A 9 8.00 -7.91 -2.72
N GLY A 10 6.70 -7.87 -2.98
CA GLY A 10 6.06 -6.84 -3.76
C GLY A 10 4.78 -6.39 -3.05
N THR A 11 4.55 -5.08 -3.04
CA THR A 11 3.37 -4.52 -2.42
C THR A 11 2.79 -3.43 -3.29
N VAL A 12 1.49 -3.44 -3.43
CA VAL A 12 0.71 -2.36 -4.05
C VAL A 12 -0.32 -1.88 -3.04
N SER A 13 -0.45 -0.59 -2.87
CA SER A 13 -1.52 0.00 -2.07
C SER A 13 -2.04 1.26 -2.72
N GLY A 14 -3.34 1.47 -2.56
CA GLY A 14 -4.03 2.68 -2.97
C GLY A 14 -4.89 3.22 -1.83
N ASN A 15 -4.98 4.53 -1.73
CA ASN A 15 -5.97 5.21 -0.92
C ASN A 15 -6.81 6.08 -1.84
N VAL A 16 -8.09 5.75 -1.95
CA VAL A 16 -9.06 6.53 -2.73
C VAL A 16 -10.01 7.19 -1.73
N PRO A 17 -10.07 8.52 -1.68
CA PRO A 17 -10.94 9.22 -0.74
C PRO A 17 -12.41 9.04 -1.11
N LYS A 18 -13.26 9.01 -0.08
CA LYS A 18 -14.73 8.87 -0.23
C LYS A 18 -15.33 9.99 -1.09
N SER A 19 -14.80 11.20 -0.96
CA SER A 19 -15.23 12.38 -1.72
C SER A 19 -15.11 12.20 -3.24
N LEU A 20 -14.18 11.39 -3.74
CA LEU A 20 -14.11 11.04 -5.16
C LEU A 20 -15.34 10.24 -5.59
N PHE A 21 -15.76 9.26 -4.79
CA PHE A 21 -16.97 8.48 -5.08
C PHE A 21 -18.24 9.32 -4.94
N GLU A 22 -18.27 10.25 -3.99
CA GLU A 22 -19.38 11.18 -3.83
C GLU A 22 -19.49 12.11 -5.04
N PHE A 23 -18.36 12.67 -5.52
CA PHE A 23 -18.31 13.43 -6.75
C PHE A 23 -18.80 12.63 -7.96
N MET A 24 -18.30 11.39 -8.13
CA MET A 24 -18.72 10.52 -9.24
C MET A 24 -20.21 10.18 -9.18
N LYS A 25 -20.79 10.07 -7.99
CA LYS A 25 -22.20 9.69 -7.80
C LYS A 25 -23.16 10.85 -7.92
N TYR A 26 -22.82 12.01 -7.39
CA TYR A 26 -23.73 13.16 -7.26
C TYR A 26 -23.47 14.27 -8.28
N GLY A 27 -22.33 14.21 -8.96
CA GLY A 27 -21.94 15.23 -9.94
C GLY A 27 -21.73 16.61 -9.29
N SER A 28 -22.22 17.65 -9.97
CA SER A 28 -22.06 19.03 -9.52
C SER A 28 -22.76 19.35 -8.18
N GLY A 29 -23.80 18.59 -7.82
CA GLY A 29 -24.54 18.84 -6.58
C GLY A 29 -25.24 20.22 -6.56
N PRO A 30 -25.75 20.65 -5.40
CA PRO A 30 -26.24 22.03 -5.19
C PRO A 30 -25.10 23.03 -5.27
N ASP A 31 -25.44 24.31 -5.55
CA ASP A 31 -24.49 25.41 -5.62
C ASP A 31 -23.60 25.49 -4.36
N GLY A 32 -22.30 25.67 -4.58
CA GLY A 32 -21.30 25.74 -3.53
C GLY A 32 -20.87 24.36 -2.98
N THR A 33 -21.28 23.26 -3.62
CA THR A 33 -20.80 21.92 -3.23
C THR A 33 -19.29 21.83 -3.44
N THR A 34 -18.59 21.43 -2.40
CA THR A 34 -17.13 21.30 -2.39
C THR A 34 -16.72 19.86 -2.20
N TYR A 35 -15.81 19.40 -3.04
CA TYR A 35 -15.21 18.07 -2.94
C TYR A 35 -13.71 18.18 -2.68
N ASP A 36 -13.30 17.76 -1.49
CA ASP A 36 -11.90 17.61 -1.13
C ASP A 36 -11.46 16.18 -1.42
N ILE A 37 -10.77 15.99 -2.54
CA ILE A 37 -10.24 14.69 -2.98
C ILE A 37 -8.77 14.57 -2.51
N GLU A 38 -8.50 15.09 -1.31
CA GLU A 38 -7.19 14.95 -0.69
C GLU A 38 -6.87 13.47 -0.40
N LYS A 39 -5.58 13.15 -0.38
CA LYS A 39 -5.07 11.82 -0.04
C LYS A 39 -5.35 10.72 -1.08
N LEU A 40 -5.61 11.12 -2.33
CA LEU A 40 -5.48 10.16 -3.42
C LEU A 40 -4.01 9.75 -3.51
N HIS A 41 -3.74 8.47 -3.26
CA HIS A 41 -2.37 7.98 -3.12
C HIS A 41 -2.26 6.56 -3.68
N VAL A 42 -1.29 6.36 -4.55
CA VAL A 42 -0.89 5.04 -5.05
C VAL A 42 0.58 4.82 -4.72
N TYR A 43 0.84 3.71 -4.07
CA TYR A 43 2.18 3.32 -3.66
C TYR A 43 2.45 1.87 -4.05
N THR A 44 3.61 1.62 -4.62
CA THR A 44 4.11 0.27 -4.87
C THR A 44 5.58 0.18 -4.49
N ASP A 45 5.99 -0.96 -3.98
CA ASP A 45 7.38 -1.31 -3.79
C ASP A 45 7.62 -2.78 -4.14
N SER A 46 8.84 -3.06 -4.60
CA SER A 46 9.33 -4.41 -4.83
C SER A 46 10.80 -4.50 -4.49
N TYR A 47 11.18 -5.56 -3.78
CA TYR A 47 12.56 -5.81 -3.37
C TYR A 47 12.83 -7.28 -3.10
N VAL A 48 14.10 -7.63 -3.14
CA VAL A 48 14.63 -8.92 -2.70
C VAL A 48 15.28 -8.73 -1.33
N ASP A 49 15.04 -9.63 -0.39
CA ASP A 49 15.73 -9.66 0.88
C ASP A 49 16.63 -10.91 1.01
N VAL A 50 17.83 -10.70 1.50
CA VAL A 50 18.71 -11.76 1.98
C VAL A 50 18.81 -11.59 3.50
N SER A 51 18.48 -12.63 4.24
CA SER A 51 18.32 -12.52 5.69
C SER A 51 19.10 -13.58 6.44
N VAL A 52 19.57 -13.18 7.63
CA VAL A 52 20.13 -14.07 8.64
C VAL A 52 19.43 -13.81 9.97
N GLY A 53 19.02 -14.86 10.63
CA GLY A 53 18.32 -14.79 11.90
C GLY A 53 18.89 -15.74 12.93
N TYR A 54 18.69 -15.38 14.19
CA TYR A 54 19.04 -16.20 15.32
C TYR A 54 17.97 -16.15 16.39
N SER A 55 17.60 -17.30 16.92
CA SER A 55 16.70 -17.38 18.06
C SER A 55 17.19 -18.39 19.08
N ARG A 56 16.96 -18.08 20.37
CA ARG A 56 17.31 -18.97 21.47
C ARG A 56 16.38 -18.80 22.67
N PRO A 57 16.13 -19.86 23.44
CA PRO A 57 15.59 -19.73 24.79
C PRO A 57 16.67 -19.08 25.67
N LEU A 58 16.29 -18.08 26.44
CA LEU A 58 17.14 -17.48 27.50
C LEU A 58 17.01 -18.29 28.79
N ASN A 59 15.83 -18.80 29.06
CA ASN A 59 15.49 -19.67 30.17
C ASN A 59 14.20 -20.44 29.81
N ASP A 60 13.65 -21.20 30.77
CA ASP A 60 12.43 -22.02 30.56
C ASP A 60 11.18 -21.19 30.20
N ARG A 61 11.21 -19.88 30.46
CA ARG A 61 10.07 -18.98 30.23
C ARG A 61 10.28 -18.04 29.03
N TRP A 62 11.50 -17.58 28.76
CA TRP A 62 11.79 -16.60 27.73
C TRP A 62 12.46 -17.22 26.51
N THR A 63 11.92 -16.94 25.35
CA THR A 63 12.59 -17.14 24.05
C THR A 63 12.66 -15.82 23.33
N ILE A 64 13.82 -15.47 22.81
CA ILE A 64 14.03 -14.28 22.01
C ILE A 64 14.60 -14.64 20.65
N GLY A 65 14.30 -13.81 19.66
CA GLY A 65 14.83 -13.96 18.31
C GLY A 65 14.99 -12.61 17.61
N GLY A 66 15.93 -12.58 16.69
CA GLY A 66 16.12 -11.44 15.80
C GLY A 66 16.56 -11.91 14.42
N LYS A 67 16.25 -11.12 13.41
CA LYS A 67 16.65 -11.35 12.02
C LYS A 67 17.10 -10.02 11.42
N TYR A 68 18.24 -10.05 10.77
CA TYR A 68 18.73 -8.96 9.94
C TYR A 68 18.46 -9.27 8.47
N LYS A 69 18.04 -8.28 7.72
CA LYS A 69 17.73 -8.37 6.29
C LYS A 69 18.53 -7.32 5.53
N PHE A 70 19.28 -7.76 4.54
CA PHE A 70 19.85 -6.90 3.51
C PHE A 70 18.86 -6.84 2.35
N LEU A 71 18.55 -5.64 1.87
CA LEU A 71 17.49 -5.39 0.90
C LEU A 71 18.07 -4.88 -0.41
N VAL A 72 17.62 -5.47 -1.50
CA VAL A 72 17.95 -5.07 -2.87
C VAL A 72 16.66 -4.60 -3.53
N GLY A 73 16.51 -3.28 -3.69
CA GLY A 73 15.32 -2.66 -4.26
C GLY A 73 15.26 -2.85 -5.77
N ALA A 74 14.19 -3.48 -6.25
CA ALA A 74 13.90 -3.67 -7.67
C ALA A 74 13.12 -2.48 -8.24
N GLY A 75 12.12 -1.98 -7.50
CA GLY A 75 11.32 -0.84 -7.92
C GLY A 75 10.44 -0.27 -6.82
N ASN A 76 10.12 1.01 -6.96
CA ASN A 76 9.17 1.71 -6.11
C ASN A 76 8.51 2.83 -6.90
N ALA A 77 7.20 3.01 -6.72
CA ALA A 77 6.50 4.19 -7.19
C ALA A 77 5.60 4.75 -6.07
N ASP A 78 5.55 6.07 -6.01
CA ASP A 78 4.79 6.84 -5.03
C ASP A 78 4.15 8.01 -5.78
N ILE A 79 2.84 7.97 -5.95
CA ILE A 79 2.05 9.01 -6.62
C ILE A 79 0.99 9.47 -5.64
N HIS A 80 1.01 10.73 -5.29
CA HIS A 80 0.03 11.29 -4.36
C HIS A 80 -0.37 12.70 -4.72
N PHE A 81 -1.65 13.00 -4.51
CA PHE A 81 -2.20 14.34 -4.61
C PHE A 81 -2.35 14.93 -3.21
N THR A 82 -1.70 16.08 -3.01
CA THR A 82 -1.76 16.84 -1.74
C THR A 82 -2.93 17.78 -1.70
N ASN A 83 -3.38 18.22 -2.88
CA ASN A 83 -4.56 19.04 -3.07
C ASN A 83 -5.21 18.61 -4.39
N LEU A 84 -6.45 18.16 -4.31
CA LEU A 84 -7.36 18.02 -5.43
C LEU A 84 -8.72 18.48 -4.92
N HIS A 85 -9.03 19.74 -5.21
CA HIS A 85 -10.17 20.44 -4.65
C HIS A 85 -11.08 20.90 -5.78
N ALA A 86 -12.34 20.53 -5.70
CA ALA A 86 -13.33 20.92 -6.68
C ALA A 86 -14.47 21.69 -5.98
N VAL A 87 -14.69 22.92 -6.43
CA VAL A 87 -15.85 23.74 -6.06
C VAL A 87 -16.83 23.74 -7.22
N MET A 88 -18.04 23.27 -6.97
CA MET A 88 -19.09 23.11 -7.96
C MET A 88 -20.23 24.08 -7.68
N ASN A 89 -20.52 24.95 -8.62
CA ASN A 89 -21.74 25.74 -8.67
C ASN A 89 -22.61 25.24 -9.84
N GLY A 90 -23.86 25.65 -9.91
CA GLY A 90 -24.78 25.16 -10.93
C GLY A 90 -24.32 25.39 -12.36
N ASP A 91 -23.59 26.48 -12.59
CA ASP A 91 -23.15 26.93 -13.92
C ASP A 91 -21.62 27.03 -14.06
N SER A 92 -20.86 26.78 -12.98
CA SER A 92 -19.40 26.90 -13.02
C SER A 92 -18.70 25.94 -12.06
N TRP A 93 -17.55 25.41 -12.47
CA TRP A 93 -16.70 24.55 -11.64
C TRP A 93 -15.31 25.13 -11.58
N ARG A 94 -14.72 25.11 -10.38
CA ARG A 94 -13.30 25.38 -10.20
C ARG A 94 -12.61 24.17 -9.60
N ILE A 95 -11.63 23.65 -10.30
CA ILE A 95 -10.87 22.49 -9.88
C ILE A 95 -9.40 22.87 -9.78
N THR A 96 -8.80 22.62 -8.62
CA THR A 96 -7.36 22.82 -8.40
C THR A 96 -6.71 21.48 -8.09
N SER A 97 -5.53 21.26 -8.66
CA SER A 97 -4.76 20.02 -8.49
C SER A 97 -3.33 20.34 -8.09
N GLN A 98 -2.82 19.61 -7.11
CA GLN A 98 -1.41 19.58 -6.76
C GLN A 98 -1.00 18.14 -6.42
N GLY A 99 -0.14 17.56 -7.24
CA GLY A 99 0.32 16.19 -7.12
C GLY A 99 1.84 16.08 -7.19
N ARG A 100 2.35 14.98 -6.66
CA ARG A 100 3.76 14.58 -6.77
C ARG A 100 3.84 13.11 -7.17
N MET A 101 4.80 12.83 -8.02
CA MET A 101 5.13 11.49 -8.45
C MET A 101 6.62 11.24 -8.24
N SER A 102 6.96 10.06 -7.78
CA SER A 102 8.34 9.58 -7.71
C SER A 102 8.36 8.10 -8.07
N ALA A 103 9.07 7.73 -9.12
CA ALA A 103 9.27 6.34 -9.54
C ALA A 103 10.76 6.01 -9.51
N SER A 104 11.12 4.94 -8.82
CA SER A 104 12.51 4.48 -8.69
C SER A 104 12.61 3.08 -9.26
N VAL A 105 13.02 2.97 -10.52
CA VAL A 105 13.24 1.70 -11.23
C VAL A 105 14.48 1.87 -12.11
N GLN A 106 15.40 0.90 -12.08
CA GLN A 106 16.59 0.95 -12.93
C GLN A 106 16.19 0.85 -14.40
N GLY A 107 16.72 1.78 -15.22
CA GLY A 107 16.46 1.84 -16.66
C GLY A 107 15.13 2.46 -17.07
N LEU A 108 14.33 2.96 -16.12
CA LEU A 108 13.13 3.72 -16.39
C LEU A 108 13.50 5.12 -16.91
N ARG A 109 12.89 5.52 -18.01
CA ARG A 109 13.03 6.88 -18.58
C ARG A 109 11.66 7.44 -18.90
N PRO A 110 11.36 8.69 -18.53
CA PRO A 110 10.11 9.32 -18.93
C PRO A 110 10.13 9.58 -20.44
N THR A 111 9.00 9.38 -21.10
CA THR A 111 8.69 9.93 -22.41
C THR A 111 7.91 11.21 -22.20
N LEU A 112 8.29 12.28 -22.91
CA LEU A 112 7.69 13.59 -22.73
C LEU A 112 6.80 13.90 -23.92
N ALA A 113 5.65 14.51 -23.65
CA ALA A 113 4.79 15.18 -24.62
C ALA A 113 4.60 16.64 -24.21
N ALA A 114 4.09 17.46 -25.09
CA ALA A 114 3.76 18.86 -24.80
C ALA A 114 2.23 19.02 -24.76
N ASP A 115 1.74 19.78 -23.77
CA ASP A 115 0.35 20.20 -23.71
C ASP A 115 0.04 21.30 -24.77
N ARG A 116 -1.22 21.72 -24.84
CA ARG A 116 -1.67 22.80 -25.75
C ARG A 116 -0.95 24.13 -25.52
N ASN A 117 -0.41 24.34 -24.31
CA ASN A 117 0.35 25.54 -23.91
C ASN A 117 1.86 25.39 -24.13
N GLY A 118 2.32 24.27 -24.71
CA GLY A 118 3.72 23.95 -24.94
C GLY A 118 4.50 23.55 -23.68
N ARG A 119 3.82 23.22 -22.56
CA ARG A 119 4.46 22.69 -21.36
C ARG A 119 4.73 21.20 -21.54
N GLU A 120 5.97 20.79 -21.27
CA GLU A 120 6.33 19.37 -21.28
C GLU A 120 5.78 18.65 -20.05
N TYR A 121 5.22 17.47 -20.27
CA TYR A 121 4.74 16.56 -19.24
C TYR A 121 5.14 15.12 -19.55
N ILE A 122 5.13 14.28 -18.51
CA ILE A 122 5.42 12.85 -18.63
C ILE A 122 4.18 12.17 -19.20
N ASP A 123 4.25 11.76 -20.45
CA ASP A 123 3.20 11.05 -21.16
C ASP A 123 3.28 9.52 -20.94
N GLY A 124 4.50 9.03 -20.70
CA GLY A 124 4.72 7.61 -20.48
C GLY A 124 6.11 7.29 -19.97
N PHE A 125 6.44 6.02 -20.00
CA PHE A 125 7.74 5.52 -19.55
C PHE A 125 8.29 4.46 -20.50
N ASP A 126 9.55 4.62 -20.89
CA ASP A 126 10.35 3.60 -21.54
C ASP A 126 11.15 2.83 -20.50
N PHE A 127 11.22 1.51 -20.70
CA PHE A 127 12.00 0.62 -19.86
C PHE A 127 13.12 -0.03 -20.68
N ARG A 128 14.39 0.27 -20.34
CA ARG A 128 15.52 -0.19 -21.15
C ARG A 128 16.23 -1.44 -20.63
N SER A 129 16.41 -1.54 -19.33
CA SER A 129 17.07 -2.71 -18.73
C SER A 129 16.72 -2.86 -17.26
N PRO A 130 16.42 -4.09 -16.80
CA PRO A 130 16.23 -4.35 -15.38
C PRO A 130 17.55 -4.21 -14.61
N GLY A 131 17.46 -3.86 -13.35
CA GLY A 131 18.62 -3.71 -12.48
C GLY A 131 18.22 -3.32 -11.07
N VAL A 132 19.23 -3.00 -10.26
CA VAL A 132 19.05 -2.60 -8.88
C VAL A 132 18.76 -1.11 -8.82
N ALA A 133 17.60 -0.75 -8.27
CA ALA A 133 17.19 0.65 -8.11
C ALA A 133 17.62 1.25 -6.77
N GLY A 134 17.91 0.41 -5.76
CA GLY A 134 18.32 0.87 -4.43
C GLY A 134 18.75 -0.25 -3.51
N TYR A 135 19.26 0.12 -2.35
CA TYR A 135 19.68 -0.80 -1.29
C TYR A 135 19.12 -0.36 0.05
N GLY A 136 18.93 -1.33 0.94
CA GLY A 136 18.40 -1.06 2.26
C GLY A 136 18.72 -2.14 3.27
N SER A 137 18.17 -1.95 4.46
CA SER A 137 18.25 -2.93 5.53
C SER A 137 17.01 -2.91 6.39
N ALA A 138 16.70 -4.05 6.99
CA ALA A 138 15.63 -4.16 7.96
C ALA A 138 15.99 -5.14 9.07
N ILE A 139 15.29 -5.03 10.19
CA ILE A 139 15.37 -5.96 11.31
C ILE A 139 13.99 -6.48 11.66
N ASP A 140 13.95 -7.76 12.04
CA ASP A 140 12.81 -8.36 12.75
C ASP A 140 13.28 -8.68 14.16
N LEU A 141 12.47 -8.37 15.15
CA LEU A 141 12.69 -8.70 16.55
C LEU A 141 11.46 -9.37 17.11
N GLY A 142 11.65 -10.40 17.94
CA GLY A 142 10.54 -11.08 18.57
C GLY A 142 10.93 -11.72 19.89
N ALA A 143 9.94 -11.84 20.75
CA ALA A 143 10.06 -12.52 22.03
C ALA A 143 8.77 -13.26 22.37
N THR A 144 8.93 -14.39 23.07
CA THR A 144 7.82 -15.12 23.70
C THR A 144 8.11 -15.28 25.18
N TYR A 145 7.06 -15.20 25.99
CA TYR A 145 7.13 -15.38 27.42
C TYR A 145 6.04 -16.32 27.91
N LYS A 146 6.42 -17.40 28.59
CA LYS A 146 5.52 -18.33 29.26
C LYS A 146 5.15 -17.77 30.63
N ILE A 147 3.94 -17.25 30.76
CA ILE A 147 3.41 -16.75 32.04
C ILE A 147 3.10 -17.93 32.94
N LEU A 148 2.45 -18.94 32.39
CA LEU A 148 2.12 -20.23 32.99
C LEU A 148 2.55 -21.33 32.00
N ASP A 149 2.53 -22.59 32.45
CA ASP A 149 2.85 -23.73 31.58
C ASP A 149 1.90 -23.85 30.39
N ASN A 150 0.71 -23.30 30.52
CA ASN A 150 -0.34 -23.32 29.51
C ASN A 150 -0.74 -21.92 28.98
N LEU A 151 -0.04 -20.85 29.40
CA LEU A 151 -0.30 -19.49 28.93
C LEU A 151 1.01 -18.85 28.43
N THR A 152 1.05 -18.57 27.15
CA THR A 152 2.19 -17.91 26.48
C THR A 152 1.74 -16.59 25.88
N VAL A 153 2.54 -15.56 26.05
CA VAL A 153 2.40 -14.27 25.34
C VAL A 153 3.58 -14.06 24.41
N SER A 154 3.35 -13.33 23.32
CA SER A 154 4.37 -13.04 22.31
C SER A 154 4.27 -11.62 21.82
N GLY A 155 5.42 -11.08 21.42
CA GLY A 155 5.51 -9.79 20.76
C GLY A 155 6.56 -9.84 19.67
N ALA A 156 6.27 -9.22 18.53
CA ALA A 156 7.21 -9.12 17.44
C ALA A 156 7.05 -7.80 16.67
N VAL A 157 8.18 -7.28 16.18
CA VAL A 157 8.23 -6.20 15.19
C VAL A 157 8.92 -6.76 13.96
N ILE A 158 8.28 -6.65 12.81
CA ILE A 158 8.73 -7.23 11.54
C ILE A 158 8.94 -6.12 10.52
N ASP A 159 9.99 -6.25 9.69
CA ASP A 159 10.33 -5.32 8.62
C ASP A 159 10.56 -3.87 9.10
N LEU A 160 11.15 -3.70 10.28
CA LEU A 160 11.58 -2.37 10.74
C LEU A 160 12.84 -1.96 9.97
N GLY A 161 12.68 -1.17 8.91
CA GLY A 161 13.77 -0.86 8.01
C GLY A 161 13.44 0.15 6.93
N PHE A 162 14.37 0.33 6.02
CA PHE A 162 14.28 1.30 4.93
C PHE A 162 15.00 0.81 3.67
N ILE A 163 14.65 1.43 2.52
CA ILE A 163 15.39 1.33 1.27
C ILE A 163 15.76 2.74 0.81
N ARG A 164 17.03 2.93 0.45
CA ARG A 164 17.53 4.14 -0.20
C ARG A 164 17.62 3.91 -1.70
N TRP A 165 16.82 4.65 -2.45
CA TRP A 165 16.75 4.61 -3.89
C TRP A 165 17.77 5.54 -4.51
N SER A 166 18.42 5.09 -5.58
CA SER A 166 19.43 5.84 -6.30
C SER A 166 18.79 6.97 -7.10
N LYS A 167 19.43 8.14 -7.15
CA LYS A 167 18.98 9.22 -8.02
C LYS A 167 19.00 8.86 -9.52
N HIS A 168 19.89 7.96 -9.92
CA HIS A 168 20.01 7.51 -11.32
C HIS A 168 18.89 6.57 -11.75
N SER A 169 18.18 5.99 -10.79
CA SER A 169 17.04 5.12 -11.00
C SER A 169 15.72 5.81 -10.63
N THR A 170 15.73 7.10 -10.28
CA THR A 170 14.55 7.83 -9.80
C THR A 170 14.15 8.89 -10.80
N VAL A 171 12.89 8.87 -11.19
CA VAL A 171 12.20 9.91 -11.95
C VAL A 171 11.22 10.58 -10.99
N ASN A 172 11.23 11.91 -10.95
CA ASN A 172 10.28 12.69 -10.17
C ASN A 172 9.43 13.56 -11.09
N GLY A 173 8.19 13.77 -10.70
CA GLY A 173 7.26 14.66 -11.40
C GLY A 173 6.39 15.42 -10.40
N ALA A 174 5.99 16.62 -10.80
CA ALA A 174 5.03 17.44 -10.09
C ALA A 174 3.88 17.84 -11.03
N ALA A 175 2.66 17.66 -10.56
CA ALA A 175 1.46 18.16 -11.21
C ALA A 175 0.96 19.38 -10.44
N GLN A 176 0.64 20.44 -11.14
CA GLN A 176 -0.01 21.62 -10.61
C GLN A 176 -0.89 22.21 -11.69
N GLY A 177 -2.19 22.27 -11.43
CA GLY A 177 -3.15 22.78 -12.38
C GLY A 177 -4.32 23.45 -11.69
N GLU A 178 -4.94 24.38 -12.39
CA GLU A 178 -6.22 25.01 -12.05
C GLU A 178 -7.06 25.02 -13.32
N PHE A 179 -8.32 24.66 -13.19
CA PHE A 179 -9.26 24.63 -14.28
C PHE A 179 -10.58 25.26 -13.82
N ASP A 180 -11.01 26.28 -14.55
CA ASP A 180 -12.31 26.93 -14.39
C ASP A 180 -13.19 26.57 -15.59
N PHE A 181 -14.34 25.96 -15.31
CA PHE A 181 -15.36 25.66 -16.31
C PHE A 181 -16.58 26.56 -16.05
N ALA A 182 -16.98 27.31 -17.04
CA ALA A 182 -18.08 28.31 -16.96
C ALA A 182 -19.37 27.83 -17.64
N GLY A 183 -19.54 26.49 -17.81
CA GLY A 183 -20.68 25.92 -18.52
C GLY A 183 -20.43 25.76 -20.01
N PHE A 184 -21.40 25.17 -20.71
CA PHE A 184 -21.39 25.04 -22.17
C PHE A 184 -22.05 26.27 -22.81
N ASP A 185 -21.42 26.82 -23.82
CA ASP A 185 -22.00 27.89 -24.64
C ASP A 185 -22.78 27.24 -25.80
N LEU A 186 -24.06 27.56 -25.88
CA LEU A 186 -24.95 27.10 -26.95
C LEU A 186 -25.23 28.24 -27.92
N PRO A 187 -24.47 28.36 -29.00
CA PRO A 187 -24.72 29.41 -29.98
C PRO A 187 -26.08 29.21 -30.66
N ILE A 188 -26.92 30.23 -30.60
CA ILE A 188 -28.23 30.25 -31.21
C ILE A 188 -28.13 31.12 -32.47
N GLY A 189 -28.15 30.52 -33.66
CA GLY A 189 -28.10 31.25 -34.94
C GLY A 189 -27.64 30.40 -36.12
N ASN A 190 -27.51 31.10 -37.32
CA ASN A 190 -27.16 30.41 -38.56
C ASN A 190 -25.63 30.15 -38.72
N ASP A 191 -24.78 30.74 -37.88
CA ASP A 191 -23.32 30.53 -37.85
C ASP A 191 -22.93 29.44 -36.81
N ARG A 192 -23.70 28.41 -36.69
CA ARG A 192 -23.48 27.32 -35.72
C ARG A 192 -22.36 26.38 -36.19
N PRO A 193 -21.34 26.08 -35.36
CA PRO A 193 -20.39 25.04 -35.66
C PRO A 193 -21.11 23.66 -35.84
N ASP A 194 -20.51 22.77 -36.62
CA ASP A 194 -21.10 21.45 -36.91
C ASP A 194 -21.35 20.59 -35.65
N ASN A 195 -20.52 20.74 -34.61
CA ASN A 195 -20.69 20.00 -33.35
C ASN A 195 -20.26 20.82 -32.11
N PRO A 196 -20.97 21.91 -31.77
CA PRO A 196 -20.54 22.85 -30.73
C PRO A 196 -20.48 22.24 -29.32
N ILE A 197 -21.27 21.22 -29.01
CA ILE A 197 -21.27 20.52 -27.72
C ILE A 197 -20.16 19.50 -27.69
N GLY A 198 -19.89 18.78 -28.78
CA GLY A 198 -18.81 17.80 -28.89
C GLY A 198 -17.45 18.45 -28.70
N ASP A 199 -17.19 19.54 -29.43
CA ASP A 199 -15.93 20.27 -29.35
C ASP A 199 -15.67 20.82 -27.94
N GLN A 200 -16.69 21.37 -27.26
CA GLN A 200 -16.60 21.84 -25.89
C GLN A 200 -16.42 20.70 -24.87
N MET A 201 -16.99 19.52 -25.15
CA MET A 201 -16.82 18.32 -24.31
C MET A 201 -15.39 17.77 -24.44
N ASP A 202 -14.82 17.78 -25.64
CA ASP A 202 -13.43 17.40 -25.89
C ASP A 202 -12.48 18.37 -25.18
N ASP A 203 -12.72 19.68 -25.27
CA ASP A 203 -11.97 20.70 -24.54
C ASP A 203 -12.07 20.54 -23.04
N LEU A 204 -13.24 20.23 -22.49
CA LEU A 204 -13.44 19.92 -21.06
C LEU A 204 -12.61 18.71 -20.64
N THR A 205 -12.65 17.66 -21.45
CA THR A 205 -11.93 16.40 -21.17
C THR A 205 -10.41 16.64 -21.17
N ASP A 206 -9.90 17.36 -22.16
CA ASP A 206 -8.48 17.68 -22.27
C ASP A 206 -7.99 18.55 -21.10
N ASN A 207 -8.75 19.59 -20.75
CA ASN A 207 -8.43 20.45 -19.61
C ASN A 207 -8.45 19.69 -18.27
N LEU A 208 -9.38 18.73 -18.09
CA LEU A 208 -9.40 17.86 -16.92
C LEU A 208 -8.19 16.93 -16.89
N GLN A 209 -7.74 16.43 -18.04
CA GLN A 209 -6.53 15.61 -18.12
C GLN A 209 -5.27 16.43 -17.79
N GLU A 210 -5.19 17.69 -18.20
CA GLU A 210 -4.05 18.58 -17.88
C GLU A 210 -3.84 18.73 -16.36
N LEU A 211 -4.88 18.63 -15.52
CA LEU A 211 -4.76 18.66 -14.06
C LEU A 211 -3.91 17.51 -13.49
N PHE A 212 -3.76 16.43 -14.25
CA PHE A 212 -3.02 15.23 -13.88
C PHE A 212 -1.68 15.09 -14.64
N HIS A 213 -1.31 16.06 -15.46
CA HIS A 213 -0.04 16.07 -16.16
C HIS A 213 1.11 16.34 -15.19
N PHE A 214 2.03 15.40 -15.07
CA PHE A 214 3.23 15.55 -14.25
C PHE A 214 4.38 16.09 -15.10
N SER A 215 4.84 17.30 -14.82
CA SER A 215 6.09 17.83 -15.38
C SER A 215 7.28 17.22 -14.66
N GLU A 216 8.31 16.84 -15.42
CA GLU A 216 9.52 16.25 -14.85
C GLU A 216 10.23 17.24 -13.91
N THR A 217 10.66 16.77 -12.77
CA THR A 217 11.43 17.54 -11.79
C THR A 217 12.78 16.87 -11.53
N PRO A 218 13.79 17.61 -11.02
CA PRO A 218 15.12 17.07 -10.83
C PRO A 218 15.14 15.77 -10.02
N SER A 219 15.79 14.76 -10.57
CA SER A 219 15.98 13.46 -9.93
C SER A 219 16.82 13.58 -8.68
N GLN A 220 16.39 13.00 -7.58
CA GLN A 220 17.07 12.98 -6.29
C GLN A 220 17.05 11.58 -5.69
N SER A 221 18.08 11.26 -4.91
CA SER A 221 18.02 10.05 -4.09
C SER A 221 16.96 10.22 -3.00
N ARG A 222 16.21 9.16 -2.75
CA ARG A 222 15.17 9.18 -1.72
C ARG A 222 15.24 7.94 -0.83
N THR A 223 14.69 8.05 0.36
CA THR A 223 14.60 6.93 1.29
C THR A 223 13.14 6.66 1.60
N THR A 224 12.74 5.40 1.46
CA THR A 224 11.41 4.94 1.86
C THR A 224 11.53 3.97 3.02
N MET A 225 10.66 4.13 4.02
CA MET A 225 10.55 3.18 5.12
C MET A 225 9.74 1.97 4.64
N LEU A 226 10.13 0.78 5.09
CA LEU A 226 9.34 -0.42 4.86
C LEU A 226 8.02 -0.37 5.63
N ARG A 227 7.10 -1.20 5.21
CA ARG A 227 5.84 -1.43 5.92
C ARG A 227 6.08 -2.36 7.09
N SER A 228 6.30 -1.76 8.26
CA SER A 228 6.55 -2.51 9.48
C SER A 228 5.26 -3.07 10.04
N THR A 229 5.34 -4.26 10.65
CA THR A 229 4.22 -4.91 11.32
C THR A 229 4.58 -5.15 12.79
N ILE A 230 3.67 -4.77 13.69
CA ILE A 230 3.77 -5.06 15.12
C ILE A 230 2.73 -6.14 15.43
N ASN A 231 3.19 -7.26 15.95
CA ASN A 231 2.34 -8.38 16.37
C ASN A 231 2.42 -8.54 17.89
N LEU A 232 1.26 -8.66 18.53
CA LEU A 232 1.12 -9.01 19.94
C LEU A 232 0.18 -10.20 20.03
N GLY A 233 0.60 -11.27 20.66
CA GLY A 233 -0.15 -12.52 20.74
C GLY A 233 -0.25 -13.06 22.16
N ALA A 234 -1.34 -13.79 22.43
CA ALA A 234 -1.52 -14.60 23.62
C ALA A 234 -2.13 -15.95 23.21
N GLU A 235 -1.63 -17.04 23.77
CA GLU A 235 -2.14 -18.38 23.55
C GLU A 235 -2.34 -19.08 24.90
N TYR A 236 -3.55 -19.58 25.12
CA TYR A 236 -3.94 -20.34 26.29
C TYR A 236 -4.29 -21.78 25.87
N ALA A 237 -3.49 -22.74 26.35
CA ALA A 237 -3.64 -24.16 26.03
C ALA A 237 -4.41 -24.93 27.12
N VAL A 238 -5.30 -25.83 26.68
CA VAL A 238 -6.10 -26.71 27.52
C VAL A 238 -6.00 -28.14 27.04
N ALA A 239 -6.61 -29.09 27.78
CA ALA A 239 -6.66 -30.49 27.40
C ALA A 239 -5.29 -31.11 27.07
N ARG A 240 -4.27 -30.85 27.89
CA ARG A 240 -2.87 -31.30 27.69
C ARG A 240 -2.28 -30.79 26.36
N ASN A 241 -2.48 -29.50 26.07
CA ASN A 241 -2.04 -28.82 24.85
C ASN A 241 -2.68 -29.34 23.54
N ARG A 242 -3.76 -30.08 23.60
CA ARG A 242 -4.49 -30.54 22.40
C ARG A 242 -5.42 -29.46 21.83
N VAL A 243 -5.90 -28.57 22.66
CA VAL A 243 -6.72 -27.45 22.26
C VAL A 243 -6.07 -26.18 22.79
N SER A 244 -5.96 -25.15 21.97
CA SER A 244 -5.53 -23.81 22.43
C SER A 244 -6.41 -22.70 21.85
N PHE A 245 -6.56 -21.65 22.64
CA PHE A 245 -7.24 -20.42 22.26
C PHE A 245 -6.18 -19.35 22.04
N GLY A 246 -6.18 -18.76 20.88
CA GLY A 246 -5.25 -17.70 20.49
C GLY A 246 -5.95 -16.36 20.35
N LEU A 247 -5.25 -15.28 20.74
CA LEU A 247 -5.60 -13.92 20.45
C LEU A 247 -4.38 -13.24 19.84
N LEU A 248 -4.52 -12.63 18.67
CA LEU A 248 -3.45 -11.94 17.95
C LEU A 248 -3.92 -10.54 17.57
N SER A 249 -3.13 -9.53 17.94
CA SER A 249 -3.24 -8.18 17.41
C SER A 249 -2.10 -7.94 16.44
N SER A 250 -2.41 -7.65 15.18
CA SER A 250 -1.45 -7.36 14.12
C SER A 250 -1.68 -5.93 13.62
N THR A 251 -0.72 -5.05 13.89
CA THR A 251 -0.77 -3.65 13.44
C THR A 251 0.23 -3.44 12.32
N ARG A 252 -0.27 -3.22 11.11
CA ARG A 252 0.53 -2.91 9.91
C ARG A 252 0.63 -1.40 9.75
N ILE A 253 1.85 -0.89 9.73
CA ILE A 253 2.11 0.55 9.60
C ILE A 253 2.33 0.88 8.13
N TYR A 254 1.33 1.52 7.53
CA TYR A 254 1.37 2.06 6.17
C TYR A 254 1.34 3.59 6.24
N LYS A 255 2.27 4.27 5.61
CA LYS A 255 2.10 5.72 5.48
C LYS A 255 0.94 6.00 4.51
N PRO A 256 -0.04 6.83 4.88
CA PRO A 256 -0.14 7.66 6.08
C PRO A 256 -0.92 7.03 7.25
N LYS A 257 -1.31 5.75 7.18
CA LYS A 257 -2.20 5.11 8.16
C LYS A 257 -1.59 3.85 8.77
N ALA A 258 -2.07 3.47 9.94
CA ALA A 258 -1.85 2.17 10.54
C ALA A 258 -3.16 1.38 10.55
N TYR A 259 -3.09 0.08 10.24
CA TYR A 259 -4.24 -0.83 10.25
C TYR A 259 -4.01 -1.90 11.29
N THR A 260 -4.93 -2.01 12.23
CA THR A 260 -4.90 -3.04 13.26
C THR A 260 -5.96 -4.08 12.96
N GLU A 261 -5.53 -5.32 12.95
CA GLU A 261 -6.35 -6.51 12.86
C GLU A 261 -6.28 -7.25 14.20
N LEU A 262 -7.43 -7.62 14.73
CA LEU A 262 -7.55 -8.45 15.93
C LEU A 262 -8.15 -9.79 15.54
N THR A 263 -7.39 -10.87 15.77
CA THR A 263 -7.78 -12.24 15.43
C THR A 263 -7.92 -13.09 16.68
N ALA A 264 -9.09 -13.71 16.87
CA ALA A 264 -9.29 -14.79 17.81
C ALA A 264 -9.23 -16.14 17.08
N SER A 265 -8.58 -17.13 17.66
CA SER A 265 -8.44 -18.45 17.04
C SER A 265 -8.64 -19.59 18.03
N VAL A 266 -9.09 -20.71 17.49
CA VAL A 266 -9.12 -22.01 18.19
C VAL A 266 -8.26 -22.97 17.39
N ASN A 267 -7.25 -23.53 18.05
CA ASN A 267 -6.34 -24.49 17.45
C ASN A 267 -6.59 -25.87 18.07
N TYR A 268 -6.70 -26.87 17.23
CA TYR A 268 -6.89 -28.26 17.63
C TYR A 268 -5.73 -29.12 17.11
N ARG A 269 -4.97 -29.72 18.03
CA ARG A 269 -3.79 -30.59 17.75
C ARG A 269 -3.97 -31.94 18.40
N PRO A 270 -4.76 -32.84 17.81
CA PRO A 270 -5.01 -34.18 18.40
C PRO A 270 -3.75 -35.04 18.43
N THR A 271 -2.83 -34.82 17.48
CA THR A 271 -1.58 -35.58 17.32
C THR A 271 -0.44 -34.63 16.95
N ASP A 272 0.81 -35.11 17.03
CA ASP A 272 1.99 -34.31 16.68
C ASP A 272 2.11 -33.99 15.17
N TRP A 273 1.43 -34.77 14.33
CA TRP A 273 1.47 -34.66 12.88
C TRP A 273 0.27 -33.93 12.26
N PHE A 274 -0.77 -33.61 13.03
CA PHE A 274 -1.96 -32.94 12.52
C PHE A 274 -2.37 -31.78 13.42
N ALA A 275 -2.65 -30.65 12.79
CA ALA A 275 -3.26 -29.49 13.45
C ALA A 275 -4.34 -28.85 12.55
N ALA A 276 -5.40 -28.38 13.17
CA ALA A 276 -6.46 -27.60 12.54
C ALA A 276 -6.68 -26.31 13.31
N THR A 277 -6.90 -25.22 12.61
CA THR A 277 -7.17 -23.89 13.18
C THR A 277 -8.42 -23.29 12.54
N VAL A 278 -9.25 -22.68 13.35
CA VAL A 278 -10.33 -21.79 12.92
C VAL A 278 -10.08 -20.43 13.56
N SER A 279 -10.21 -19.36 12.79
CA SER A 279 -9.99 -18.00 13.25
C SER A 279 -11.15 -17.07 12.84
N TYR A 280 -11.30 -16.01 13.61
CA TYR A 280 -12.21 -14.92 13.35
C TYR A 280 -11.47 -13.61 13.55
N SER A 281 -11.44 -12.78 12.52
CA SER A 281 -10.66 -11.54 12.50
C SER A 281 -11.54 -10.33 12.33
N PHE A 282 -11.24 -9.29 13.13
CA PHE A 282 -11.76 -7.95 12.98
C PHE A 282 -10.71 -7.06 12.36
N ILE A 283 -10.95 -6.58 11.14
CA ILE A 283 -10.05 -5.69 10.44
C ILE A 283 -10.54 -4.26 10.58
N HIS A 284 -9.81 -3.45 11.33
CA HIS A 284 -10.07 -2.01 11.53
C HIS A 284 -11.51 -1.69 11.94
N SER A 285 -12.13 -2.55 12.73
CA SER A 285 -13.53 -2.43 13.22
C SER A 285 -14.61 -2.35 12.14
N ALA A 286 -14.27 -2.62 10.87
CA ALA A 286 -15.17 -2.45 9.72
C ALA A 286 -15.45 -3.73 8.95
N PHE A 287 -14.50 -4.70 8.97
CA PHE A 287 -14.64 -5.95 8.24
C PHE A 287 -14.40 -7.14 9.17
N GLU A 288 -15.29 -8.11 9.07
CA GLU A 288 -15.25 -9.36 9.81
C GLU A 288 -14.96 -10.49 8.82
N THR A 289 -14.00 -11.35 9.15
CA THR A 289 -13.62 -12.46 8.28
C THR A 289 -13.39 -13.73 9.09
N PHE A 290 -13.70 -14.85 8.47
CA PHE A 290 -13.36 -16.17 9.00
C PHE A 290 -12.14 -16.73 8.28
N GLY A 291 -11.31 -17.43 9.01
CA GLY A 291 -10.18 -18.16 8.47
C GLY A 291 -10.15 -19.60 8.97
N PHE A 292 -9.54 -20.46 8.17
CA PHE A 292 -9.21 -21.81 8.60
C PHE A 292 -7.82 -22.20 8.11
N ALA A 293 -7.16 -23.10 8.83
CA ALA A 293 -5.92 -23.72 8.40
C ALA A 293 -5.86 -25.18 8.83
N LEU A 294 -5.29 -26.00 7.97
CA LEU A 294 -4.97 -27.39 8.25
C LEU A 294 -3.48 -27.60 8.02
N ASN A 295 -2.83 -28.28 8.96
CA ASN A 295 -1.44 -28.63 8.87
C ASN A 295 -1.23 -30.14 9.05
N PHE A 296 -0.49 -30.73 8.12
CA PHE A 296 -0.06 -32.11 8.12
C PHE A 296 1.47 -32.15 8.15
N SER A 297 2.04 -32.68 9.22
CA SER A 297 3.49 -32.68 9.44
C SER A 297 4.00 -34.08 9.88
N PRO A 298 3.86 -35.12 9.04
CA PRO A 298 4.52 -36.38 9.32
C PRO A 298 6.04 -36.20 9.18
N SER A 299 6.79 -36.87 10.05
CA SER A 299 8.26 -36.80 10.30
C SER A 299 9.19 -36.07 9.31
N TRP A 300 8.97 -36.11 8.00
CA TRP A 300 9.89 -35.61 6.96
C TRP A 300 9.28 -34.58 5.99
N ILE A 301 7.99 -34.38 6.03
CA ILE A 301 7.29 -33.41 5.18
C ILE A 301 6.31 -32.57 6.00
N ASN A 302 6.16 -31.30 5.66
CA ASN A 302 5.12 -30.44 6.20
C ASN A 302 4.27 -29.91 5.04
N PHE A 303 2.99 -30.17 5.11
CA PHE A 303 2.01 -29.68 4.15
C PHE A 303 0.92 -28.89 4.89
N PHE A 304 0.66 -27.67 4.45
CA PHE A 304 -0.42 -26.86 5.02
C PHE A 304 -1.31 -26.28 3.93
N ILE A 305 -2.56 -26.08 4.26
CA ILE A 305 -3.55 -25.37 3.48
C ILE A 305 -4.38 -24.48 4.41
N GLY A 306 -4.66 -23.26 3.99
CA GLY A 306 -5.48 -22.35 4.77
C GLY A 306 -5.98 -21.18 3.94
N SER A 307 -7.00 -20.50 4.48
CA SER A 307 -7.57 -19.26 3.96
C SER A 307 -7.94 -18.37 5.13
N ASP A 308 -7.62 -17.08 5.04
CA ASP A 308 -7.86 -16.10 6.11
C ASP A 308 -9.07 -15.20 5.84
N TYR A 309 -9.59 -15.18 4.61
CA TYR A 309 -10.67 -14.29 4.20
C TYR A 309 -11.76 -15.08 3.49
N MET A 310 -12.77 -15.46 4.25
CA MET A 310 -13.98 -16.13 3.76
C MET A 310 -15.24 -15.40 4.24
#